data_54b3587482b6bf8db501a25c892a2165
#
_entry.id   54b3587482b6bf8db501a25c892a2165
#
_cell.length_a   1.000
_cell.length_b   1.000
_cell.length_c   1.000
_cell.angle_alpha   90.00
_cell.angle_beta   90.00
_cell.angle_gamma   90.00
#
_symmetry.space_group_name_H-M   'P 1'
#
loop_
_entity.id
_entity.type
_entity.pdbx_description
1 polymer ?
#
loop_
_entity_poly.entity_id
_entity_poly.type
_entity_poly.pdbx_seq_one_letter_code
_entity_poly.pdbx_strand_id
1 'polypeptide(L)'
;INNERLEYLGDAVIEAVTSDYLFIEYPDRDEGFMTQLRSKIVSRQSLNALAVNLGLDVHVISNGGTGITQKHIYGDAFEAMMGAVYLDQGYEFVNRLLINNIYFRFLNLEELTESESDFKSRLIEWSQKNRHQVEFRTEHDKEYASNHPVFYCTVLVDGMEVGHGAGDSKKEAEQRAAFSVSQYMSDEQCASLLDKVDRLEGTRSGSGF
;
A
#
# COMPACT_ATOMS: atom_id res chain seq x y z
N ILE A 1 -12.63 -32.81 -1.48
CA ILE A 1 -11.99 -31.47 -1.35
C ILE A 1 -12.27 -30.76 -2.64
N ASN A 2 -12.85 -29.58 -2.61
CA ASN A 2 -13.07 -28.73 -3.77
C ASN A 2 -12.09 -27.54 -3.74
N ASN A 3 -11.99 -26.78 -4.84
CA ASN A 3 -11.06 -25.67 -5.00
C ASN A 3 -11.29 -24.56 -3.96
N GLU A 4 -12.54 -24.17 -3.68
CA GLU A 4 -12.90 -23.12 -2.72
C GLU A 4 -12.43 -23.44 -1.29
N ARG A 5 -12.47 -24.73 -0.90
CA ARG A 5 -11.97 -25.14 0.42
C ARG A 5 -10.45 -25.13 0.50
N LEU A 6 -9.78 -25.42 -0.60
CA LEU A 6 -8.33 -25.32 -0.68
C LEU A 6 -7.89 -23.85 -0.69
N GLU A 7 -8.57 -23.01 -1.42
CA GLU A 7 -8.39 -21.56 -1.47
C GLU A 7 -8.50 -20.97 -0.05
N TYR A 8 -9.60 -21.25 0.65
CA TYR A 8 -9.78 -20.80 2.04
C TYR A 8 -8.62 -21.19 2.97
N LEU A 9 -8.13 -22.43 2.83
CA LEU A 9 -6.99 -22.90 3.63
C LEU A 9 -5.69 -22.24 3.18
N GLY A 10 -5.50 -22.11 1.88
CA GLY A 10 -4.30 -21.53 1.28
C GLY A 10 -4.12 -20.06 1.61
N ASP A 11 -5.20 -19.28 1.57
CA ASP A 11 -5.22 -17.88 2.00
C ASP A 11 -4.65 -17.75 3.44
N ALA A 12 -5.21 -18.50 4.38
CA ALA A 12 -4.74 -18.49 5.77
C ALA A 12 -3.27 -18.91 5.92
N VAL A 13 -2.82 -19.90 5.15
CA VAL A 13 -1.43 -20.37 5.16
C VAL A 13 -0.49 -19.32 4.58
N ILE A 14 -0.85 -18.69 3.46
CA ILE A 14 -0.08 -17.62 2.82
C ILE A 14 0.05 -16.42 3.78
N GLU A 15 -1.04 -16.01 4.43
CA GLU A 15 -1.01 -14.93 5.42
C GLU A 15 -0.11 -15.27 6.61
N ALA A 16 -0.17 -16.48 7.13
CA ALA A 16 0.67 -16.91 8.24
C ALA A 16 2.17 -16.91 7.87
N VAL A 17 2.52 -17.48 6.71
CA VAL A 17 3.90 -17.52 6.20
C VAL A 17 4.42 -16.11 5.95
N THR A 18 3.60 -15.24 5.34
CA THR A 18 3.99 -13.85 5.07
C THR A 18 4.21 -13.08 6.37
N SER A 19 3.35 -13.29 7.37
CA SER A 19 3.49 -12.65 8.70
C SER A 19 4.76 -13.08 9.42
N ASP A 20 5.06 -14.39 9.42
CA ASP A 20 6.28 -14.96 10.00
C ASP A 20 7.54 -14.37 9.32
N TYR A 21 7.54 -14.34 8.01
CA TYR A 21 8.61 -13.74 7.22
C TYR A 21 8.84 -12.26 7.57
N LEU A 22 7.79 -11.45 7.56
CA LEU A 22 7.91 -10.02 7.84
C LEU A 22 8.35 -9.74 9.28
N PHE A 23 7.90 -10.55 10.24
CA PHE A 23 8.30 -10.44 11.63
C PHE A 23 9.80 -10.68 11.82
N ILE A 24 10.37 -11.62 11.08
CA ILE A 24 11.81 -11.94 11.14
C ILE A 24 12.64 -10.92 10.37
N GLU A 25 12.19 -10.51 9.19
CA GLU A 25 12.95 -9.65 8.27
C GLU A 25 12.98 -8.18 8.73
N TYR A 26 11.94 -7.73 9.43
CA TYR A 26 11.79 -6.35 9.88
C TYR A 26 11.68 -6.21 11.41
N PRO A 27 12.72 -6.61 12.17
CA PRO A 27 12.67 -6.65 13.64
C PRO A 27 12.50 -5.28 14.31
N ASP A 28 12.88 -4.20 13.61
CA ASP A 28 12.82 -2.82 14.11
C ASP A 28 11.56 -2.07 13.67
N ARG A 29 10.65 -2.75 12.93
CA ARG A 29 9.41 -2.15 12.45
C ARG A 29 8.23 -2.50 13.34
N ASP A 30 7.25 -1.59 13.38
CA ASP A 30 6.04 -1.77 14.17
C ASP A 30 4.99 -2.67 13.48
N GLU A 31 3.95 -3.01 14.21
CA GLU A 31 2.84 -3.84 13.74
C GLU A 31 2.11 -3.19 12.55
N GLY A 32 1.94 -1.86 12.57
CA GLY A 32 1.30 -1.12 11.48
C GLY A 32 2.02 -1.30 10.15
N PHE A 33 3.35 -1.16 10.14
CA PHE A 33 4.18 -1.42 8.96
C PHE A 33 4.03 -2.85 8.44
N MET A 34 4.14 -3.85 9.34
CA MET A 34 4.02 -5.25 8.95
C MET A 34 2.64 -5.59 8.39
N THR A 35 1.58 -5.04 8.98
CA THR A 35 0.20 -5.24 8.53
C THR A 35 -0.03 -4.62 7.14
N GLN A 36 0.48 -3.42 6.90
CA GLN A 36 0.38 -2.78 5.59
C GLN A 36 1.17 -3.54 4.53
N LEU A 37 2.42 -3.93 4.81
CA LEU A 37 3.24 -4.65 3.85
C LEU A 37 2.66 -6.03 3.55
N ARG A 38 2.19 -6.76 4.57
CA ARG A 38 1.47 -8.02 4.37
C ARG A 38 0.28 -7.84 3.44
N SER A 39 -0.60 -6.85 3.69
CA SER A 39 -1.78 -6.64 2.84
C SER A 39 -1.44 -6.30 1.39
N LYS A 40 -0.29 -5.70 1.11
CA LYS A 40 0.19 -5.50 -0.26
C LYS A 40 0.66 -6.81 -0.89
N ILE A 41 1.45 -7.60 -0.18
CA ILE A 41 1.99 -8.89 -0.65
C ILE A 41 0.85 -9.87 -0.94
N VAL A 42 -0.11 -10.01 -0.03
CA VAL A 42 -1.24 -10.93 -0.18
C VAL A 42 -2.46 -10.30 -0.86
N SER A 43 -2.32 -9.10 -1.44
CA SER A 43 -3.40 -8.48 -2.18
C SER A 43 -3.78 -9.34 -3.38
N ARG A 44 -5.06 -9.32 -3.75
CA ARG A 44 -5.57 -10.02 -4.94
C ARG A 44 -4.79 -9.68 -6.21
N GLN A 45 -4.35 -8.43 -6.36
CA GLN A 45 -3.52 -8.02 -7.49
C GLN A 45 -2.15 -8.69 -7.48
N SER A 46 -1.50 -8.73 -6.33
CA SER A 46 -0.19 -9.35 -6.14
C SER A 46 -0.27 -10.87 -6.38
N LEU A 47 -1.24 -11.55 -5.76
CA LEU A 47 -1.41 -13.00 -5.92
C LEU A 47 -1.74 -13.40 -7.36
N ASN A 48 -2.54 -12.60 -8.08
CA ASN A 48 -2.76 -12.81 -9.51
C ASN A 48 -1.46 -12.67 -10.31
N ALA A 49 -0.65 -11.66 -10.03
CA ALA A 49 0.63 -11.46 -10.70
C ALA A 49 1.60 -12.62 -10.42
N LEU A 50 1.67 -13.09 -9.18
CA LEU A 50 2.46 -14.27 -8.81
C LEU A 50 2.00 -15.53 -9.54
N ALA A 51 0.70 -15.76 -9.63
CA ALA A 51 0.13 -16.88 -10.35
C ALA A 51 0.53 -16.86 -11.84
N VAL A 52 0.42 -15.72 -12.50
CA VAL A 52 0.83 -15.54 -13.91
C VAL A 52 2.34 -15.73 -14.08
N ASN A 53 3.15 -15.14 -13.19
CA ASN A 53 4.60 -15.30 -13.24
C ASN A 53 5.07 -16.75 -13.03
N LEU A 54 4.28 -17.56 -12.32
CA LEU A 54 4.48 -19.00 -12.16
C LEU A 54 3.93 -19.82 -13.34
N GLY A 55 3.23 -19.20 -14.29
CA GLY A 55 2.61 -19.89 -15.41
C GLY A 55 1.34 -20.67 -15.05
N LEU A 56 0.67 -20.34 -13.93
CA LEU A 56 -0.57 -21.00 -13.55
C LEU A 56 -1.74 -20.65 -14.46
N ASP A 57 -1.70 -19.49 -15.11
CA ASP A 57 -2.72 -19.00 -16.03
C ASP A 57 -3.03 -19.96 -17.17
N VAL A 58 -2.01 -20.71 -17.67
CA VAL A 58 -2.18 -21.70 -18.72
C VAL A 58 -2.75 -23.04 -18.24
N HIS A 59 -2.81 -23.25 -16.93
CA HIS A 59 -3.28 -24.50 -16.31
C HIS A 59 -4.65 -24.37 -15.66
N VAL A 60 -5.13 -23.15 -15.43
CA VAL A 60 -6.45 -22.91 -14.80
C VAL A 60 -7.56 -23.20 -15.82
N ILE A 61 -8.40 -24.16 -15.49
CA ILE A 61 -9.60 -24.50 -16.27
C ILE A 61 -10.81 -23.88 -15.57
N SER A 62 -11.42 -22.88 -16.20
CA SER A 62 -12.64 -22.25 -15.71
C SER A 62 -13.85 -22.52 -16.59
N ASN A 63 -14.99 -22.76 -15.99
CA ASN A 63 -16.26 -22.92 -16.71
C ASN A 63 -16.80 -21.55 -17.15
N GLY A 64 -16.14 -20.94 -18.16
CA GLY A 64 -16.67 -19.90 -19.03
C GLY A 64 -17.41 -18.72 -18.38
N GLY A 65 -16.68 -17.74 -17.87
CA GLY A 65 -17.17 -16.37 -17.71
C GLY A 65 -16.34 -15.45 -18.60
N THR A 66 -16.94 -14.76 -19.56
CA THR A 66 -16.26 -13.71 -20.33
C THR A 66 -16.25 -12.43 -19.50
N GLY A 67 -15.09 -11.86 -19.19
CA GLY A 67 -15.02 -10.54 -18.60
C GLY A 67 -14.19 -10.44 -17.30
N ILE A 68 -14.52 -9.46 -16.48
CA ILE A 68 -13.82 -9.06 -15.26
C ILE A 68 -13.62 -10.21 -14.25
N THR A 69 -14.49 -11.21 -14.24
CA THR A 69 -14.39 -12.42 -13.40
C THR A 69 -13.17 -13.29 -13.71
N GLN A 70 -12.62 -13.26 -14.91
CA GLN A 70 -11.40 -14.02 -15.25
C GLN A 70 -10.14 -13.41 -14.63
N LYS A 71 -10.12 -12.12 -14.32
CA LYS A 71 -8.93 -11.46 -13.78
C LYS A 71 -8.59 -11.86 -12.33
N HIS A 72 -9.50 -12.50 -11.62
CA HIS A 72 -9.33 -12.85 -10.20
C HIS A 72 -9.04 -14.33 -9.97
N ILE A 73 -9.36 -15.17 -10.95
CA ILE A 73 -9.30 -16.62 -10.84
C ILE A 73 -7.88 -17.18 -10.62
N TYR A 74 -6.85 -16.43 -11.05
CA TYR A 74 -5.48 -16.91 -10.94
C TYR A 74 -4.95 -16.80 -9.50
N GLY A 75 -5.32 -15.75 -8.76
CA GLY A 75 -5.03 -15.61 -7.34
C GLY A 75 -5.71 -16.71 -6.52
N ASP A 76 -7.00 -16.93 -6.77
CA ASP A 76 -7.77 -17.99 -6.12
C ASP A 76 -7.16 -19.39 -6.40
N ALA A 77 -6.69 -19.61 -7.63
CA ALA A 77 -5.97 -20.85 -7.99
C ALA A 77 -4.61 -20.98 -7.30
N PHE A 78 -3.89 -19.88 -7.14
CA PHE A 78 -2.63 -19.85 -6.39
C PHE A 78 -2.84 -20.19 -4.91
N GLU A 79 -3.84 -19.59 -4.27
CA GLU A 79 -4.22 -19.90 -2.90
C GLU A 79 -4.62 -21.36 -2.76
N ALA A 80 -5.48 -21.87 -3.65
CA ALA A 80 -5.87 -23.28 -3.64
C ALA A 80 -4.68 -24.23 -3.81
N MET A 81 -3.72 -23.88 -4.66
CA MET A 81 -2.49 -24.64 -4.84
C MET A 81 -1.65 -24.65 -3.56
N MET A 82 -1.49 -23.51 -2.89
CA MET A 82 -0.76 -23.44 -1.63
C MET A 82 -1.47 -24.24 -0.52
N GLY A 83 -2.79 -24.19 -0.46
CA GLY A 83 -3.58 -25.03 0.44
C GLY A 83 -3.37 -26.52 0.20
N ALA A 84 -3.32 -26.94 -1.05
CA ALA A 84 -3.04 -28.34 -1.43
C ALA A 84 -1.61 -28.76 -1.03
N VAL A 85 -0.62 -27.92 -1.33
CA VAL A 85 0.79 -28.16 -0.95
C VAL A 85 0.94 -28.23 0.57
N TYR A 86 0.24 -27.38 1.31
CA TYR A 86 0.23 -27.42 2.77
C TYR A 86 -0.31 -28.73 3.32
N LEU A 87 -1.39 -29.24 2.75
CA LEU A 87 -1.97 -30.54 3.19
C LEU A 87 -1.05 -31.72 2.92
N ASP A 88 -0.25 -31.64 1.85
CA ASP A 88 0.64 -32.71 1.42
C ASP A 88 2.02 -32.64 2.12
N GLN A 89 2.60 -31.44 2.24
CA GLN A 89 3.99 -31.22 2.67
C GLN A 89 4.16 -30.48 4.00
N GLY A 90 3.09 -29.90 4.52
CA GLY A 90 3.10 -29.13 5.78
C GLY A 90 3.66 -27.72 5.67
N TYR A 91 3.64 -27.02 6.81
CA TYR A 91 3.95 -25.58 6.91
C TYR A 91 5.39 -25.26 6.49
N GLU A 92 6.36 -25.99 6.98
CA GLU A 92 7.79 -25.74 6.72
C GLU A 92 8.15 -25.80 5.24
N PHE A 93 7.49 -26.67 4.49
CA PHE A 93 7.70 -26.77 3.06
C PHE A 93 7.09 -25.56 2.35
N VAL A 94 5.84 -25.19 2.69
CA VAL A 94 5.18 -24.03 2.08
C VAL A 94 5.94 -22.75 2.40
N ASN A 95 6.42 -22.58 3.62
CA ASN A 95 7.24 -21.43 4.02
C ASN A 95 8.47 -21.30 3.11
N ARG A 96 9.28 -22.35 2.98
CA ARG A 96 10.45 -22.34 2.11
C ARG A 96 10.10 -22.10 0.65
N LEU A 97 9.00 -22.68 0.17
CA LEU A 97 8.54 -22.52 -1.20
C LEU A 97 8.14 -21.06 -1.47
N LEU A 98 7.32 -20.49 -0.62
CA LEU A 98 6.86 -19.11 -0.76
C LEU A 98 8.01 -18.11 -0.66
N ILE A 99 8.82 -18.20 0.39
CA ILE A 99 9.86 -17.20 0.64
C ILE A 99 11.01 -17.33 -0.34
N ASN A 100 11.65 -18.52 -0.43
CA ASN A 100 12.91 -18.66 -1.16
C ASN A 100 12.73 -18.82 -2.67
N ASN A 101 11.57 -19.32 -3.13
CA ASN A 101 11.37 -19.59 -4.53
C ASN A 101 10.38 -18.64 -5.20
N ILE A 102 9.35 -18.15 -4.48
CA ILE A 102 8.30 -17.33 -5.08
C ILE A 102 8.55 -15.85 -4.77
N TYR A 103 8.57 -15.46 -3.50
CA TYR A 103 8.73 -14.06 -3.12
C TYR A 103 10.08 -13.49 -3.55
N PHE A 104 11.17 -14.20 -3.26
CA PHE A 104 12.51 -13.78 -3.66
C PHE A 104 12.66 -13.57 -5.18
N ARG A 105 11.92 -14.31 -6.01
CA ARG A 105 12.01 -14.21 -7.47
C ARG A 105 11.07 -13.17 -8.08
N PHE A 106 9.89 -13.00 -7.52
CA PHE A 106 8.79 -12.31 -8.19
C PHE A 106 8.26 -11.10 -7.42
N LEU A 107 8.65 -10.91 -6.15
CA LEU A 107 8.29 -9.72 -5.40
C LEU A 107 9.49 -8.78 -5.26
N ASN A 108 9.28 -7.52 -5.56
CA ASN A 108 10.20 -6.45 -5.20
C ASN A 108 9.71 -5.82 -3.88
N LEU A 109 10.26 -6.30 -2.77
CA LEU A 109 9.85 -5.83 -1.45
C LEU A 109 10.21 -4.35 -1.21
N GLU A 110 11.32 -3.86 -1.80
CA GLU A 110 11.70 -2.44 -1.72
C GLU A 110 10.61 -1.57 -2.39
N GLU A 111 10.19 -1.93 -3.59
CA GLU A 111 9.11 -1.24 -4.29
C GLU A 111 7.78 -1.31 -3.53
N LEU A 112 7.47 -2.45 -2.90
CA LEU A 112 6.28 -2.60 -2.08
C LEU A 112 6.35 -1.77 -0.79
N THR A 113 7.51 -1.60 -0.20
CA THR A 113 7.71 -0.75 0.97
C THR A 113 7.65 0.73 0.62
N GLU A 114 8.11 1.11 -0.57
CA GLU A 114 8.13 2.49 -1.06
C GLU A 114 6.85 2.89 -1.79
N SER A 115 5.90 1.96 -2.00
CA SER A 115 4.71 2.25 -2.82
C SER A 115 3.89 3.42 -2.27
N GLU A 116 3.45 4.27 -3.18
CA GLU A 116 2.73 5.54 -3.00
C GLU A 116 1.53 5.51 -2.02
N SER A 117 1.05 4.33 -1.62
CA SER A 117 -0.10 4.20 -0.72
C SER A 117 0.20 4.53 0.74
N ASP A 118 1.44 4.72 1.11
CA ASP A 118 1.90 4.87 2.48
C ASP A 118 2.12 6.34 2.91
N PHE A 119 2.37 7.25 1.97
CA PHE A 119 2.72 8.63 2.29
C PHE A 119 1.62 9.39 3.03
N LYS A 120 0.37 9.20 2.62
CA LYS A 120 -0.78 9.83 3.29
C LYS A 120 -0.93 9.35 4.74
N SER A 121 -0.86 8.04 4.97
CA SER A 121 -0.94 7.45 6.31
C SER A 121 0.21 7.92 7.20
N ARG A 122 1.44 7.88 6.69
CA ARG A 122 2.63 8.37 7.41
C ARG A 122 2.52 9.84 7.78
N LEU A 123 2.01 10.68 6.90
CA LEU A 123 1.80 12.09 7.19
C LEU A 123 0.73 12.31 8.27
N ILE A 124 -0.35 11.54 8.24
CA ILE A 124 -1.40 11.58 9.26
C ILE A 124 -0.86 11.10 10.61
N GLU A 125 -0.14 9.98 10.66
CA GLU A 125 0.49 9.46 11.88
C GLU A 125 1.49 10.46 12.47
N TRP A 126 2.34 11.04 11.61
CA TRP A 126 3.27 12.09 12.01
C TRP A 126 2.55 13.29 12.62
N SER A 127 1.46 13.74 11.99
CA SER A 127 0.69 14.88 12.49
C SER A 127 0.07 14.61 13.85
N GLN A 128 -0.49 13.41 14.03
CA GLN A 128 -1.06 12.99 15.32
C GLN A 128 0.01 12.93 16.43
N LYS A 129 1.18 12.34 16.11
CA LYS A 129 2.31 12.24 17.04
C LYS A 129 2.83 13.62 17.47
N ASN A 130 2.87 14.58 16.55
CA ASN A 130 3.39 15.91 16.78
C ASN A 130 2.31 16.96 17.10
N ARG A 131 1.02 16.55 17.21
CA ARG A 131 -0.13 17.39 17.54
C ARG A 131 -0.41 18.48 16.51
N HIS A 132 -0.12 18.22 15.23
CA HIS A 132 -0.47 19.08 14.12
C HIS A 132 -1.79 18.65 13.49
N GLN A 133 -2.50 19.60 12.88
CA GLN A 133 -3.72 19.34 12.13
C GLN A 133 -3.38 19.22 10.64
N VAL A 134 -3.65 18.07 10.02
CA VAL A 134 -3.47 17.85 8.58
C VAL A 134 -4.82 17.82 7.90
N GLU A 135 -4.94 18.57 6.80
CA GLU A 135 -6.11 18.61 5.93
C GLU A 135 -5.70 18.31 4.49
N PHE A 136 -6.47 17.46 3.82
CA PHE A 136 -6.33 17.17 2.39
C PHE A 136 -7.50 17.81 1.64
N ARG A 137 -7.24 18.85 0.86
CA ARG A 137 -8.24 19.50 0.00
C ARG A 137 -8.09 18.96 -1.40
N THR A 138 -9.09 18.21 -1.86
CA THR A 138 -9.09 17.61 -3.19
C THR A 138 -10.16 18.25 -4.04
N GLU A 139 -9.77 18.78 -5.19
CA GLU A 139 -10.63 19.38 -6.19
C GLU A 139 -10.63 18.55 -7.47
N HIS A 140 -11.73 18.55 -8.18
CA HIS A 140 -11.88 17.89 -9.46
C HIS A 140 -11.91 18.92 -10.57
N ASP A 141 -11.01 18.83 -11.54
CA ASP A 141 -11.04 19.69 -12.69
C ASP A 141 -12.17 19.25 -13.64
N LYS A 142 -13.19 20.11 -13.76
CA LYS A 142 -14.35 19.90 -14.62
C LYS A 142 -14.19 20.50 -16.02
N GLU A 143 -13.14 21.31 -16.25
CA GLU A 143 -12.98 22.05 -17.49
C GLU A 143 -12.19 21.29 -18.57
N TYR A 144 -11.43 20.27 -18.20
CA TYR A 144 -10.74 19.45 -19.20
C TYR A 144 -11.67 18.35 -19.72
N ALA A 145 -12.16 18.55 -20.95
CA ALA A 145 -12.93 17.59 -21.74
C ALA A 145 -12.08 16.38 -22.22
N SER A 146 -11.19 15.87 -21.41
CA SER A 146 -10.46 14.62 -21.65
C SER A 146 -11.23 13.45 -21.01
N ASN A 147 -11.15 12.27 -21.65
CA ASN A 147 -11.82 11.05 -21.18
C ASN A 147 -11.31 10.55 -19.81
N HIS A 148 -10.45 11.26 -19.13
CA HIS A 148 -9.87 10.94 -17.83
C HIS A 148 -10.04 12.13 -16.88
N PRO A 149 -10.77 11.97 -15.76
CA PRO A 149 -10.87 13.02 -14.75
C PRO A 149 -9.50 13.23 -14.09
N VAL A 150 -9.10 14.49 -13.91
CA VAL A 150 -7.90 14.86 -13.16
C VAL A 150 -8.31 15.45 -11.82
N PHE A 151 -7.76 14.89 -10.75
CA PHE A 151 -7.93 15.37 -9.39
C PHE A 151 -6.68 16.10 -8.95
N TYR A 152 -6.84 17.25 -8.32
CA TYR A 152 -5.77 18.00 -7.67
C TYR A 152 -5.97 17.95 -6.16
N CYS A 153 -4.90 17.70 -5.43
CA CYS A 153 -4.93 17.69 -3.98
C CYS A 153 -3.89 18.65 -3.42
N THR A 154 -4.31 19.48 -2.45
CA THR A 154 -3.44 20.32 -1.65
C THR A 154 -3.44 19.81 -0.22
N VAL A 155 -2.25 19.63 0.35
CA VAL A 155 -2.06 19.28 1.76
C VAL A 155 -1.81 20.55 2.55
N LEU A 156 -2.58 20.71 3.62
CA LEU A 156 -2.39 21.79 4.59
C LEU A 156 -1.97 21.18 5.94
N VAL A 157 -0.98 21.79 6.58
CA VAL A 157 -0.60 21.52 7.99
C VAL A 157 -0.82 22.80 8.76
N ASP A 158 -1.66 22.74 9.80
CA ASP A 158 -2.06 23.90 10.61
C ASP A 158 -2.56 25.09 9.79
N GLY A 159 -3.27 24.79 8.69
CA GLY A 159 -3.85 25.79 7.79
C GLY A 159 -2.89 26.33 6.72
N MET A 160 -1.62 25.91 6.69
CA MET A 160 -0.66 26.31 5.67
C MET A 160 -0.48 25.24 4.61
N GLU A 161 -0.41 25.65 3.35
CA GLU A 161 -0.18 24.76 2.21
C GLU A 161 1.28 24.29 2.20
N VAL A 162 1.47 22.95 2.30
CA VAL A 162 2.79 22.33 2.40
C VAL A 162 3.08 21.35 1.26
N GLY A 163 2.07 20.94 0.50
CA GLY A 163 2.27 20.00 -0.60
C GLY A 163 1.12 19.94 -1.58
N HIS A 164 1.42 19.52 -2.81
CA HIS A 164 0.46 19.41 -3.91
C HIS A 164 0.65 18.10 -4.66
N GLY A 165 -0.44 17.56 -5.20
CA GLY A 165 -0.43 16.38 -6.04
C GLY A 165 -1.59 16.35 -7.02
N ALA A 166 -1.41 15.68 -8.15
CA ALA A 166 -2.45 15.45 -9.14
C ALA A 166 -2.49 13.96 -9.51
N GLY A 167 -3.67 13.45 -9.84
CA GLY A 167 -3.83 12.05 -10.23
C GLY A 167 -5.16 11.79 -10.91
N ASP A 168 -5.30 10.59 -11.49
CA ASP A 168 -6.51 10.14 -12.19
C ASP A 168 -7.63 9.73 -11.22
N SER A 169 -7.33 9.70 -9.93
CA SER A 169 -8.27 9.47 -8.85
C SER A 169 -7.98 10.36 -7.65
N LYS A 170 -9.01 10.60 -6.82
CA LYS A 170 -8.84 11.32 -5.55
C LYS A 170 -7.76 10.71 -4.68
N LYS A 171 -7.73 9.37 -4.58
CA LYS A 171 -6.74 8.63 -3.78
C LYS A 171 -5.32 8.89 -4.29
N GLU A 172 -5.11 8.84 -5.59
CA GLU A 172 -3.80 9.06 -6.20
C GLU A 172 -3.32 10.51 -6.00
N ALA A 173 -4.20 11.49 -6.21
CA ALA A 173 -3.87 12.89 -5.98
C ALA A 173 -3.46 13.15 -4.51
N GLU A 174 -4.20 12.58 -3.54
CA GLU A 174 -3.89 12.68 -2.12
C GLU A 174 -2.54 12.03 -1.77
N GLN A 175 -2.23 10.88 -2.36
CA GLN A 175 -0.95 10.19 -2.14
C GLN A 175 0.23 10.98 -2.71
N ARG A 176 0.10 11.49 -3.94
CA ARG A 176 1.14 12.33 -4.56
C ARG A 176 1.35 13.64 -3.82
N ALA A 177 0.28 14.24 -3.30
CA ALA A 177 0.38 15.42 -2.46
C ALA A 177 1.12 15.12 -1.14
N ALA A 178 0.81 14.01 -0.48
CA ALA A 178 1.52 13.56 0.73
C ALA A 178 2.99 13.23 0.43
N PHE A 179 3.28 12.60 -0.73
CA PHE A 179 4.66 12.33 -1.18
C PHE A 179 5.46 13.62 -1.35
N SER A 180 4.86 14.67 -1.96
CA SER A 180 5.55 15.96 -2.11
C SER A 180 5.95 16.57 -0.76
N VAL A 181 5.14 16.38 0.28
CA VAL A 181 5.48 16.79 1.66
C VAL A 181 6.62 15.95 2.21
N SER A 182 6.59 14.62 2.01
CA SER A 182 7.59 13.69 2.56
C SER A 182 9.02 13.94 2.03
N GLN A 183 9.16 14.47 0.82
CA GLN A 183 10.46 14.85 0.27
C GLN A 183 11.14 16.00 1.04
N TYR A 184 10.37 16.79 1.77
CA TYR A 184 10.87 17.87 2.63
C TYR A 184 10.96 17.46 4.11
N MET A 185 10.47 16.24 4.44
CA MET A 185 10.40 15.71 5.81
C MET A 185 11.57 14.76 6.14
N SER A 186 12.81 15.10 5.82
CA SER A 186 13.92 14.61 6.65
C SER A 186 13.77 15.29 8.03
N ASP A 187 13.95 14.53 9.13
CA ASP A 187 13.59 14.96 10.49
C ASP A 187 14.10 16.35 10.91
N GLU A 188 15.24 16.81 10.36
CA GLU A 188 15.79 18.14 10.59
C GLU A 188 15.13 19.27 9.76
N GLN A 189 14.60 18.98 8.59
CA GLN A 189 13.98 19.98 7.71
C GLN A 189 12.52 20.22 8.06
N CYS A 190 11.84 19.24 8.63
CA CYS A 190 10.50 19.41 9.16
C CYS A 190 10.49 20.37 10.37
N ALA A 191 11.45 20.23 11.26
CA ALA A 191 11.65 21.18 12.36
C ALA A 191 11.89 22.61 11.85
N SER A 192 12.62 22.79 10.75
CA SER A 192 12.91 24.08 10.13
C SER A 192 11.67 24.72 9.44
N LEU A 193 10.76 23.91 8.86
CA LEU A 193 9.50 24.39 8.30
C LEU A 193 8.53 24.81 9.40
N LEU A 194 8.45 24.04 10.47
CA LEU A 194 7.61 24.33 11.65
C LEU A 194 8.13 25.56 12.40
N ASP A 195 9.44 25.75 12.54
CA ASP A 195 10.06 26.98 13.09
C ASP A 195 9.69 28.23 12.26
N LYS A 196 9.50 28.10 10.94
CA LYS A 196 9.00 29.19 10.10
C LYS A 196 7.51 29.47 10.33
N VAL A 197 6.71 28.41 10.57
CA VAL A 197 5.30 28.48 10.91
C VAL A 197 5.10 29.26 12.21
N ASP A 198 5.80 28.84 13.27
CA ASP A 198 5.73 29.48 14.58
C ASP A 198 6.18 30.95 14.57
N ARG A 199 7.17 31.28 13.74
CA ARG A 199 7.63 32.67 13.56
C ARG A 199 6.61 33.57 12.82
N LEU A 200 5.83 32.99 11.90
CA LEU A 200 4.80 33.72 11.17
C LEU A 200 3.53 33.95 12.03
N GLU A 201 3.19 33.03 12.91
CA GLU A 201 2.10 33.21 13.86
C GLU A 201 2.46 34.18 14.98
N GLY A 202 3.70 34.15 15.48
CA GLY A 202 4.21 35.08 16.47
C GLY A 202 4.20 36.56 16.02
N THR A 203 4.23 36.80 14.71
CA THR A 203 4.15 38.17 14.13
C THR A 203 2.70 38.67 13.94
N ARG A 204 1.68 37.78 13.98
CA ARG A 204 0.27 38.18 13.89
C ARG A 204 -0.36 38.53 15.24
N SER A 205 0.23 38.12 16.35
CA SER A 205 -0.27 38.45 17.70
C SER A 205 0.29 39.77 18.30
N GLY A 206 1.16 40.47 17.55
CA GLY A 206 1.88 41.66 18.03
C GLY A 206 1.34 43.03 17.54
N SER A 207 0.23 43.07 16.79
CA SER A 207 -0.35 44.36 16.33
C SER A 207 -1.77 44.56 16.87
N GLY A 208 -1.86 44.83 18.17
CA GLY A 208 -3.07 45.23 18.85
C GLY A 208 -2.73 46.23 19.92
N PHE A 209 -2.55 47.45 19.51
CA PHE A 209 -2.79 48.66 20.31
C PHE A 209 -3.40 49.73 19.42
#